data_5cd6426426c1bc88e9cb474155bc0e87
#
_entry.id   5cd6426426c1bc88e9cb474155bc0e87
#
_cell.length_a   1.000
_cell.length_b   1.000
_cell.length_c   1.000
_cell.angle_alpha   90.00
_cell.angle_beta   90.00
_cell.angle_gamma   90.00
#
_symmetry.space_group_name_H-M   'P 1'
#
loop_
_entity.id
_entity.type
_entity.pdbx_description
1 polymer ?
#
loop_
_entity_poly.entity_id
_entity_poly.type
_entity_poly.pdbx_seq_one_letter_code
_entity_poly.pdbx_strand_id
1 'polypeptide(L)'
;IETRWSLIRQAHAADQGASVAQARNILVMRYASAIRRYLGGILKDPDQTDDLAQEAMVRLLRGDFAGADPNRGRFRDLLKTAVRNMVRNHWDKQNRRRSTSADLDLLADASETKLEASWLGAWQSNVLDHAWAALKDVERKNPGNPAHSLLQWRAEFPDESSEQFAARLTQKVGTP
;
A
#
# COMPACT_ATOMS: atom_id res chain seq x y z
N ILE A 1 -10.42 5.67 4.35
CA ILE A 1 -10.71 4.87 3.15
C ILE A 1 -11.19 3.52 3.62
N GLU A 2 -12.41 3.17 3.23
CA GLU A 2 -13.03 1.91 3.61
C GLU A 2 -12.41 0.72 2.86
N THR A 3 -12.42 -0.43 3.52
CA THR A 3 -12.03 -1.70 2.92
C THR A 3 -13.07 -2.11 1.86
N ARG A 4 -12.62 -2.39 0.63
CA ARG A 4 -13.51 -2.93 -0.42
C ARG A 4 -13.75 -4.42 -0.19
N TRP A 5 -14.66 -4.73 0.71
CA TRP A 5 -14.97 -6.11 1.11
C TRP A 5 -15.49 -6.99 -0.03
N SER A 6 -16.16 -6.40 -1.03
CA SER A 6 -16.55 -7.12 -2.23
C SER A 6 -15.36 -7.72 -2.98
N LEU A 7 -14.27 -6.94 -3.14
CA LEU A 7 -13.04 -7.41 -3.76
C LEU A 7 -12.36 -8.51 -2.94
N ILE A 8 -12.32 -8.35 -1.61
CA ILE A 8 -11.71 -9.34 -0.72
C ILE A 8 -12.48 -10.66 -0.78
N ARG A 9 -13.82 -10.62 -0.70
CA ARG A 9 -14.65 -11.82 -0.84
C ARG A 9 -14.45 -12.50 -2.20
N GLN A 10 -14.37 -11.72 -3.28
CA GLN A 10 -14.11 -12.25 -4.62
C GLN A 10 -12.73 -12.91 -4.69
N ALA A 11 -11.69 -12.31 -4.16
CA ALA A 11 -10.33 -12.87 -4.14
C ALA A 11 -10.22 -14.17 -3.34
N HIS A 12 -11.13 -14.41 -2.40
CA HIS A 12 -11.15 -15.61 -1.54
C HIS A 12 -12.31 -16.54 -1.84
N ALA A 13 -13.01 -16.36 -2.97
CA ALA A 13 -14.04 -17.29 -3.39
C ALA A 13 -13.44 -18.68 -3.66
N ALA A 14 -14.24 -19.72 -3.40
CA ALA A 14 -13.81 -21.11 -3.60
C ALA A 14 -13.54 -21.46 -5.08
N ASP A 15 -14.14 -20.70 -5.99
CA ASP A 15 -13.87 -20.82 -7.43
C ASP A 15 -12.45 -20.33 -7.76
N GLN A 16 -11.77 -21.03 -8.65
CA GLN A 16 -10.43 -20.70 -9.16
C GLN A 16 -10.48 -19.98 -10.53
N GLY A 17 -11.63 -19.39 -10.86
CA GLY A 17 -11.86 -18.76 -12.14
C GLY A 17 -11.02 -17.47 -12.36
N ALA A 18 -11.03 -16.97 -13.60
CA ALA A 18 -10.30 -15.77 -14.01
C ALA A 18 -10.66 -14.54 -13.15
N SER A 19 -11.91 -14.44 -12.69
CA SER A 19 -12.38 -13.34 -11.83
C SER A 19 -11.71 -13.33 -10.45
N VAL A 20 -11.45 -14.50 -9.88
CA VAL A 20 -10.73 -14.67 -8.61
C VAL A 20 -9.27 -14.28 -8.77
N ALA A 21 -8.61 -14.77 -9.83
CA ALA A 21 -7.23 -14.40 -10.14
C ALA A 21 -7.08 -12.90 -10.34
N GLN A 22 -8.00 -12.27 -11.06
CA GLN A 22 -8.01 -10.81 -11.24
C GLN A 22 -8.19 -10.07 -9.92
N ALA A 23 -9.10 -10.50 -9.05
CA ALA A 23 -9.32 -9.90 -7.75
C ALA A 23 -8.07 -10.01 -6.87
N ARG A 24 -7.37 -11.16 -6.87
CA ARG A 24 -6.09 -11.35 -6.17
C ARG A 24 -4.99 -10.44 -6.70
N ASN A 25 -4.86 -10.32 -8.02
CA ASN A 25 -3.91 -9.38 -8.63
C ASN A 25 -4.18 -7.93 -8.22
N ILE A 26 -5.45 -7.50 -8.19
CA ILE A 26 -5.82 -6.16 -7.73
C ILE A 26 -5.43 -5.97 -6.26
N LEU A 27 -5.60 -6.98 -5.40
CA LEU A 27 -5.16 -6.89 -4.00
C LEU A 27 -3.63 -6.75 -3.91
N VAL A 28 -2.87 -7.55 -4.65
CA VAL A 28 -1.41 -7.43 -4.70
C VAL A 28 -1.00 -6.02 -5.13
N MET A 29 -1.51 -5.54 -6.26
CA MET A 29 -1.21 -4.19 -6.75
C MET A 29 -1.53 -3.10 -5.72
N ARG A 30 -2.59 -3.29 -4.95
CA ARG A 30 -3.05 -2.32 -3.95
C ARG A 30 -2.23 -2.31 -2.68
N TYR A 31 -1.65 -3.44 -2.29
CA TYR A 31 -0.98 -3.58 -0.99
C TYR A 31 0.53 -3.72 -1.08
N ALA A 32 1.09 -4.10 -2.23
CA ALA A 32 2.50 -4.43 -2.40
C ALA A 32 3.45 -3.31 -1.94
N SER A 33 3.24 -2.09 -2.41
CA SER A 33 4.12 -0.97 -2.07
C SER A 33 4.01 -0.58 -0.59
N ALA A 34 2.82 -0.65 0.01
CA ALA A 34 2.63 -0.39 1.42
C ALA A 34 3.34 -1.43 2.30
N ILE A 35 3.23 -2.72 1.94
CA ILE A 35 3.92 -3.81 2.62
C ILE A 35 5.43 -3.65 2.52
N ARG A 36 5.95 -3.38 1.32
CA ARG A 36 7.40 -3.21 1.12
C ARG A 36 7.96 -2.02 1.91
N ARG A 37 7.27 -0.87 1.89
CA ARG A 37 7.68 0.30 2.69
C ARG A 37 7.67 0.01 4.19
N TYR A 38 6.64 -0.68 4.67
CA TYR A 38 6.54 -1.07 6.06
C TYR A 38 7.66 -2.02 6.48
N LEU A 39 7.93 -3.05 5.69
CA LEU A 39 9.02 -4.00 5.91
C LEU A 39 10.39 -3.32 5.89
N GLY A 40 10.64 -2.41 4.92
CA GLY A 40 11.89 -1.66 4.84
C GLY A 40 12.12 -0.73 6.04
N GLY A 41 11.05 -0.22 6.64
CA GLY A 41 11.14 0.54 7.89
C GLY A 41 11.56 -0.29 9.11
N ILE A 42 11.26 -1.60 9.09
CA ILE A 42 11.54 -2.53 10.19
C ILE A 42 12.90 -3.22 10.00
N LEU A 43 13.14 -3.80 8.82
CA LEU A 43 14.24 -4.73 8.58
C LEU A 43 15.56 -4.01 8.27
N LYS A 44 15.50 -2.81 7.71
CA LYS A 44 16.67 -2.01 7.27
C LYS A 44 17.59 -2.72 6.26
N ASP A 45 17.32 -3.97 5.92
CA ASP A 45 18.04 -4.79 4.96
C ASP A 45 17.16 -4.94 3.71
N PRO A 46 17.61 -4.47 2.54
CA PRO A 46 16.82 -4.52 1.30
C PRO A 46 16.49 -5.94 0.85
N ASP A 47 17.42 -6.89 0.95
CA ASP A 47 17.22 -8.26 0.47
C ASP A 47 16.17 -8.99 1.33
N GLN A 48 16.27 -8.86 2.66
CA GLN A 48 15.26 -9.42 3.57
C GLN A 48 13.90 -8.74 3.39
N THR A 49 13.90 -7.43 3.11
CA THR A 49 12.67 -6.67 2.83
C THR A 49 11.98 -7.22 1.58
N ASP A 50 12.73 -7.46 0.51
CA ASP A 50 12.20 -7.97 -0.74
C ASP A 50 11.71 -9.41 -0.62
N ASP A 51 12.46 -10.27 0.06
CA ASP A 51 12.06 -11.66 0.33
C ASP A 51 10.73 -11.74 1.08
N LEU A 52 10.60 -11.01 2.18
CA LEU A 52 9.37 -11.02 2.98
C LEU A 52 8.20 -10.30 2.28
N ALA A 53 8.48 -9.26 1.50
CA ALA A 53 7.46 -8.62 0.67
C ALA A 53 6.94 -9.61 -0.37
N GLN A 54 7.82 -10.33 -1.06
CA GLN A 54 7.44 -11.35 -2.03
C GLN A 54 6.63 -12.48 -1.38
N GLU A 55 7.05 -12.98 -0.21
CA GLU A 55 6.28 -13.98 0.54
C GLU A 55 4.87 -13.49 0.87
N ALA A 56 4.72 -12.23 1.30
CA ALA A 56 3.41 -11.64 1.57
C ALA A 56 2.53 -11.55 0.31
N MET A 57 3.11 -11.21 -0.86
CA MET A 57 2.39 -11.22 -2.14
C MET A 57 1.94 -12.61 -2.54
N VAL A 58 2.80 -13.62 -2.38
CA VAL A 58 2.45 -15.01 -2.66
C VAL A 58 1.27 -15.47 -1.80
N ARG A 59 1.23 -15.10 -0.52
CA ARG A 59 0.11 -15.39 0.39
C ARG A 59 -1.20 -14.72 -0.07
N LEU A 60 -1.13 -13.46 -0.54
CA LEU A 60 -2.27 -12.78 -1.13
C LEU A 60 -2.79 -13.50 -2.38
N LEU A 61 -1.88 -13.92 -3.26
CA LEU A 61 -2.23 -14.64 -4.49
C LEU A 61 -2.78 -16.05 -4.23
N ARG A 62 -2.34 -16.72 -3.17
CA ARG A 62 -2.86 -18.02 -2.75
C ARG A 62 -4.24 -17.92 -2.09
N GLY A 63 -4.61 -16.76 -1.59
CA GLY A 63 -5.86 -16.57 -0.86
C GLY A 63 -5.77 -16.98 0.60
N ASP A 64 -4.58 -16.92 1.22
CA ASP A 64 -4.35 -17.33 2.61
C ASP A 64 -5.10 -16.46 3.64
N PHE A 65 -5.80 -15.41 3.18
CA PHE A 65 -6.60 -14.50 4.02
C PHE A 65 -8.11 -14.77 3.92
N ALA A 66 -8.52 -15.99 3.56
CA ALA A 66 -9.92 -16.40 3.41
C ALA A 66 -10.77 -16.20 4.69
N GLY A 67 -10.12 -16.18 5.87
CA GLY A 67 -10.79 -15.90 7.15
C GLY A 67 -11.02 -14.42 7.45
N ALA A 68 -10.79 -13.52 6.49
CA ALA A 68 -11.04 -12.10 6.66
C ALA A 68 -12.54 -11.81 6.82
N ASP A 69 -12.91 -11.20 7.95
CA ASP A 69 -14.29 -10.90 8.33
C ASP A 69 -14.48 -9.39 8.53
N PRO A 70 -15.44 -8.74 7.82
CA PRO A 70 -15.73 -7.32 8.00
C PRO A 70 -16.13 -6.94 9.42
N ASN A 71 -16.70 -7.85 10.18
CA ASN A 71 -17.13 -7.61 11.55
C ASN A 71 -15.97 -7.62 12.56
N ARG A 72 -14.81 -8.15 12.15
CA ARG A 72 -13.59 -8.24 12.98
C ARG A 72 -12.62 -7.10 12.77
N GLY A 73 -12.91 -6.17 11.88
CA GLY A 73 -12.05 -5.02 11.61
C GLY A 73 -11.70 -4.83 10.13
N ARG A 74 -10.67 -4.06 9.85
CA ARG A 74 -10.27 -3.74 8.48
C ARG A 74 -9.29 -4.77 7.94
N PHE A 75 -9.41 -5.12 6.67
CA PHE A 75 -8.47 -6.06 6.02
C PHE A 75 -7.00 -5.63 6.13
N ARG A 76 -6.75 -4.33 6.07
CA ARG A 76 -5.38 -3.80 6.24
C ARG A 76 -4.77 -4.11 7.61
N ASP A 77 -5.59 -4.19 8.66
CA ASP A 77 -5.13 -4.47 10.02
C ASP A 77 -4.82 -5.97 10.19
N LEU A 78 -5.62 -6.82 9.54
CA LEU A 78 -5.32 -8.25 9.41
C LEU A 78 -4.00 -8.47 8.65
N LEU A 79 -3.83 -7.79 7.52
CA LEU A 79 -2.62 -7.88 6.70
C LEU A 79 -1.39 -7.40 7.45
N LYS A 80 -1.50 -6.27 8.18
CA LYS A 80 -0.43 -5.77 9.06
C LYS A 80 -0.01 -6.83 10.08
N THR A 81 -0.98 -7.44 10.75
CA THR A 81 -0.71 -8.49 11.75
C THR A 81 -0.01 -9.69 11.12
N ALA A 82 -0.45 -10.11 9.93
CA ALA A 82 0.20 -11.21 9.20
C ALA A 82 1.64 -10.88 8.83
N VAL A 83 1.90 -9.67 8.31
CA VAL A 83 3.26 -9.22 7.95
C VAL A 83 4.17 -9.14 9.20
N ARG A 84 3.66 -8.63 10.32
CA ARG A 84 4.40 -8.62 11.60
C ARG A 84 4.77 -10.04 12.05
N ASN A 85 3.85 -10.98 11.95
CA ASN A 85 4.12 -12.38 12.30
C ASN A 85 5.16 -13.00 11.36
N MET A 86 5.17 -12.63 10.07
CA MET A 86 6.21 -13.07 9.14
C MET A 86 7.58 -12.54 9.55
N VAL A 87 7.71 -11.26 9.92
CA VAL A 87 8.94 -10.65 10.42
C VAL A 87 9.42 -11.39 11.69
N ARG A 88 8.51 -11.61 12.65
CA ARG A 88 8.85 -12.34 13.89
C ARG A 88 9.38 -13.75 13.58
N ASN A 89 8.68 -14.50 12.73
CA ASN A 89 9.09 -15.84 12.32
C ASN A 89 10.44 -15.85 11.57
N HIS A 90 10.70 -14.81 10.78
CA HIS A 90 11.97 -14.63 10.08
C HIS A 90 13.12 -14.45 11.07
N TRP A 91 12.97 -13.59 12.07
CA TRP A 91 13.96 -13.37 13.12
C TRP A 91 14.16 -14.59 14.01
N ASP A 92 13.09 -15.28 14.38
CA ASP A 92 13.19 -16.53 15.14
C ASP A 92 14.01 -17.59 14.39
N LYS A 93 13.85 -17.67 13.06
CA LYS A 93 14.66 -18.58 12.23
C LYS A 93 16.13 -18.14 12.15
N GLN A 94 16.40 -16.85 12.01
CA GLN A 94 17.75 -16.30 12.00
C GLN A 94 18.46 -16.53 13.35
N ASN A 95 17.79 -16.23 14.45
CA ASN A 95 18.33 -16.40 15.81
C ASN A 95 18.68 -17.85 16.11
N ARG A 96 17.82 -18.81 15.70
CA ARG A 96 18.16 -20.25 15.83
C ARG A 96 19.41 -20.65 15.04
N ARG A 97 19.70 -19.96 13.93
CA ARG A 97 20.90 -20.22 13.12
C ARG A 97 22.15 -19.53 13.68
N ARG A 98 22.00 -18.38 14.36
CA ARG A 98 23.10 -17.57 14.86
C ARG A 98 23.42 -17.74 16.34
N SER A 99 22.62 -18.49 17.11
CA SER A 99 22.76 -18.66 18.57
C SER A 99 22.83 -17.36 19.38
N THR A 100 22.31 -16.24 18.83
CA THR A 100 22.41 -14.94 19.46
C THR A 100 21.02 -14.29 19.61
N SER A 101 20.72 -13.87 20.83
CA SER A 101 19.42 -13.34 21.28
C SER A 101 19.14 -11.88 20.88
N ALA A 102 20.08 -11.21 20.20
CA ALA A 102 20.09 -9.75 20.03
C ALA A 102 18.97 -9.17 19.13
N ASP A 103 18.42 -9.96 18.18
CA ASP A 103 17.47 -9.45 17.20
C ASP A 103 16.00 -9.41 17.69
N LEU A 104 15.68 -10.16 18.77
CA LEU A 104 14.35 -10.10 19.40
C LEU A 104 14.15 -8.80 20.17
N ASP A 105 15.23 -8.21 20.69
CA ASP A 105 15.19 -6.94 21.41
C ASP A 105 14.86 -5.77 20.46
N LEU A 106 15.19 -5.86 19.17
CA LEU A 106 14.86 -4.84 18.17
C LEU A 106 13.35 -4.73 17.92
N LEU A 107 12.58 -5.82 18.06
CA LEU A 107 11.10 -5.75 17.99
C LEU A 107 10.48 -5.21 19.27
N ALA A 108 11.07 -5.52 20.41
CA ALA A 108 10.62 -5.02 21.71
C ALA A 108 10.90 -3.51 21.85
N ASP A 109 12.00 -3.04 21.24
CA ASP A 109 12.45 -1.64 21.31
C ASP A 109 11.75 -0.72 20.32
N ALA A 110 11.23 -1.25 19.19
CA ALA A 110 10.36 -0.48 18.32
C ALA A 110 8.98 -0.35 18.98
N SER A 111 8.78 0.76 19.70
CA SER A 111 7.49 1.00 20.37
C SER A 111 6.34 0.71 19.39
N GLU A 112 5.33 -0.01 19.84
CA GLU A 112 4.15 -0.38 19.02
C GLU A 112 3.58 0.83 18.28
N THR A 113 3.63 2.00 18.90
CA THR A 113 3.22 3.29 18.35
C THR A 113 4.02 3.70 17.11
N LYS A 114 5.35 3.46 17.08
CA LYS A 114 6.18 3.77 15.90
C LYS A 114 5.88 2.84 14.74
N LEU A 115 5.68 1.55 15.02
CA LEU A 115 5.28 0.57 14.01
C LEU A 115 3.89 0.85 13.44
N GLU A 116 2.94 1.29 14.28
CA GLU A 116 1.61 1.74 13.85
C GLU A 116 1.71 2.97 12.93
N ALA A 117 2.47 3.98 13.33
CA ALA A 117 2.65 5.20 12.53
C ALA A 117 3.32 4.88 11.19
N SER A 118 4.34 4.02 11.18
CA SER A 118 5.02 3.56 9.95
C SER A 118 4.05 2.83 9.00
N TRP A 119 3.23 1.92 9.52
CA TRP A 119 2.22 1.21 8.72
C TRP A 119 1.19 2.18 8.15
N LEU A 120 0.66 3.09 8.98
CA LEU A 120 -0.32 4.06 8.55
C LEU A 120 0.26 4.99 7.48
N GLY A 121 1.49 5.49 7.68
CA GLY A 121 2.19 6.32 6.71
C GLY A 121 2.44 5.60 5.39
N ALA A 122 2.90 4.35 5.42
CA ALA A 122 3.09 3.53 4.23
C ALA A 122 1.78 3.32 3.46
N TRP A 123 0.68 3.08 4.19
CA TRP A 123 -0.65 2.94 3.62
C TRP A 123 -1.16 4.24 2.99
N GLN A 124 -1.05 5.36 3.70
CA GLN A 124 -1.48 6.68 3.20
C GLN A 124 -0.73 7.05 1.93
N SER A 125 0.61 6.91 1.91
CA SER A 125 1.40 7.16 0.72
C SER A 125 0.96 6.29 -0.46
N ASN A 126 0.75 4.98 -0.22
CA ASN A 126 0.29 4.08 -1.27
C ASN A 126 -1.06 4.50 -1.87
N VAL A 127 -2.00 4.92 -1.03
CA VAL A 127 -3.31 5.41 -1.49
C VAL A 127 -3.19 6.68 -2.30
N LEU A 128 -2.35 7.63 -1.85
CA LEU A 128 -2.08 8.87 -2.58
C LEU A 128 -1.43 8.60 -3.93
N ASP A 129 -0.41 7.73 -3.98
CA ASP A 129 0.26 7.34 -5.23
C ASP A 129 -0.74 6.77 -6.25
N HIS A 130 -1.64 5.88 -5.80
CA HIS A 130 -2.69 5.34 -6.67
C HIS A 130 -3.72 6.40 -7.10
N ALA A 131 -4.09 7.33 -6.23
CA ALA A 131 -4.99 8.41 -6.56
C ALA A 131 -4.36 9.37 -7.59
N TRP A 132 -3.10 9.72 -7.41
CA TRP A 132 -2.34 10.54 -8.36
C TRP A 132 -2.22 9.85 -9.73
N ALA A 133 -1.89 8.57 -9.75
CA ALA A 133 -1.81 7.79 -10.99
C ALA A 133 -3.17 7.74 -11.71
N ALA A 134 -4.27 7.53 -10.96
CA ALA A 134 -5.61 7.52 -11.52
C ALA A 134 -6.02 8.88 -12.09
N LEU A 135 -5.73 9.98 -11.39
CA LEU A 135 -6.01 11.33 -11.88
C LEU A 135 -5.22 11.64 -13.16
N LYS A 136 -3.94 11.26 -13.20
CA LYS A 136 -3.11 11.41 -14.40
C LYS A 136 -3.67 10.63 -15.58
N ASP A 137 -4.18 9.43 -15.35
CA ASP A 137 -4.79 8.61 -16.40
C ASP A 137 -6.12 9.18 -16.89
N VAL A 138 -6.95 9.76 -16.00
CA VAL A 138 -8.17 10.47 -16.36
C VAL A 138 -7.86 11.71 -17.22
N GLU A 139 -6.88 12.53 -16.82
CA GLU A 139 -6.46 13.70 -17.61
C GLU A 139 -5.92 13.29 -18.98
N ARG A 140 -5.14 12.20 -19.07
CA ARG A 140 -4.63 11.69 -20.35
C ARG A 140 -5.75 11.26 -21.29
N LYS A 141 -6.82 10.63 -20.75
CA LYS A 141 -7.99 10.18 -21.53
C LYS A 141 -8.95 11.31 -21.87
N ASN A 142 -8.97 12.35 -21.07
CA ASN A 142 -9.82 13.52 -21.26
C ASN A 142 -9.01 14.81 -21.00
N PRO A 143 -8.29 15.32 -22.02
CA PRO A 143 -7.45 16.51 -21.89
C PRO A 143 -8.21 17.77 -21.46
N GLY A 144 -9.53 17.83 -21.70
CA GLY A 144 -10.39 18.92 -21.23
C GLY A 144 -10.65 18.91 -19.72
N ASN A 145 -10.22 17.85 -19.00
CA ASN A 145 -10.32 17.78 -17.53
C ASN A 145 -8.90 17.73 -16.90
N PRO A 146 -8.26 18.88 -16.65
CA PRO A 146 -6.89 18.97 -16.15
C PRO A 146 -6.77 18.76 -14.63
N ALA A 147 -7.57 17.86 -14.05
CA ALA A 147 -7.66 17.68 -12.59
C ALA A 147 -6.32 17.31 -11.95
N HIS A 148 -5.53 16.42 -12.58
CA HIS A 148 -4.20 16.04 -12.10
C HIS A 148 -3.25 17.24 -12.08
N SER A 149 -3.17 17.98 -13.20
CA SER A 149 -2.31 19.15 -13.34
C SER A 149 -2.68 20.26 -12.37
N LEU A 150 -3.98 20.52 -12.18
CA LEU A 150 -4.46 21.51 -11.22
C LEU A 150 -4.05 21.18 -9.78
N LEU A 151 -4.28 19.94 -9.36
CA LEU A 151 -3.93 19.53 -8.01
C LEU A 151 -2.41 19.51 -7.80
N GLN A 152 -1.64 19.10 -8.81
CA GLN A 152 -0.19 19.12 -8.76
C GLN A 152 0.33 20.55 -8.60
N TRP A 153 -0.16 21.49 -9.42
CA TRP A 153 0.22 22.90 -9.30
C TRP A 153 -0.18 23.51 -7.98
N ARG A 154 -1.38 23.17 -7.47
CA ARG A 154 -1.82 23.66 -6.16
C ARG A 154 -0.93 23.15 -5.02
N ALA A 155 -0.42 21.94 -5.12
CA ALA A 155 0.53 21.40 -4.16
C ALA A 155 1.92 22.05 -4.28
N GLU A 156 2.34 22.38 -5.51
CA GLU A 156 3.64 22.99 -5.78
C GLU A 156 3.66 24.50 -5.48
N PHE A 157 2.53 25.18 -5.73
CA PHE A 157 2.36 26.64 -5.55
C PHE A 157 1.14 26.95 -4.66
N PRO A 158 1.21 26.65 -3.36
CA PRO A 158 0.06 26.78 -2.45
C PRO A 158 -0.44 28.22 -2.29
N ASP A 159 0.45 29.21 -2.46
CA ASP A 159 0.17 30.62 -2.25
C ASP A 159 -0.31 31.36 -3.51
N GLU A 160 -0.32 30.71 -4.69
CA GLU A 160 -0.82 31.32 -5.91
C GLU A 160 -2.33 31.58 -5.86
N SER A 161 -2.77 32.73 -6.43
CA SER A 161 -4.18 33.07 -6.51
C SER A 161 -4.93 32.21 -7.55
N SER A 162 -6.25 32.14 -7.43
CA SER A 162 -7.10 31.43 -8.41
C SER A 162 -6.97 32.00 -9.83
N GLU A 163 -6.69 33.28 -9.95
CA GLU A 163 -6.49 33.97 -11.25
C GLU A 163 -5.21 33.52 -11.94
N GLN A 164 -4.10 33.38 -11.18
CA GLN A 164 -2.84 32.86 -11.68
C GLN A 164 -2.99 31.41 -12.14
N PHE A 165 -3.72 30.59 -11.37
CA PHE A 165 -4.07 29.23 -11.77
C PHE A 165 -4.89 29.18 -13.04
N ALA A 166 -5.89 30.04 -13.18
CA ALA A 166 -6.72 30.11 -14.38
C ALA A 166 -5.89 30.48 -15.62
N ALA A 167 -4.96 31.43 -15.50
CA ALA A 167 -4.04 31.79 -16.58
C ALA A 167 -3.15 30.61 -17.03
N ARG A 168 -2.57 29.88 -16.10
CA ARG A 168 -1.77 28.66 -16.40
C ARG A 168 -2.61 27.59 -17.10
N LEU A 169 -3.85 27.42 -16.64
CA LEU A 169 -4.77 26.44 -17.20
C LEU A 169 -5.10 26.75 -18.65
N THR A 170 -5.43 28.01 -18.92
CA THR A 170 -5.73 28.51 -20.27
C THR A 170 -4.54 28.29 -21.20
N GLN A 171 -3.32 28.50 -20.71
CA GLN A 171 -2.10 28.28 -21.50
C GLN A 171 -1.87 26.80 -21.82
N LYS A 172 -2.25 25.87 -20.89
CA LYS A 172 -2.04 24.41 -21.07
C LYS A 172 -3.13 23.77 -21.93
N VAL A 173 -4.38 24.13 -21.70
CA VAL A 173 -5.54 23.49 -22.35
C VAL A 173 -5.85 24.15 -23.70
N GLY A 174 -5.30 25.31 -23.95
CA GLY A 174 -5.69 26.15 -25.07
C GLY A 174 -7.01 26.86 -24.75
N THR A 175 -7.24 28.02 -25.39
CA THR A 175 -8.54 28.70 -25.30
C THR A 175 -9.59 27.89 -26.05
N PRO A 176 -10.81 27.75 -25.51
CA PRO A 176 -11.91 27.13 -26.23
C PRO A 176 -12.24 27.84 -27.53
#